data_2604f8c33f2b77d4a6f4d93198e93dbb
#
_entry.id   2604f8c33f2b77d4a6f4d93198e93dbb
#
_cell.length_a   1.000
_cell.length_b   1.000
_cell.length_c   1.000
_cell.angle_alpha   90.00
_cell.angle_beta   90.00
_cell.angle_gamma   90.00
#
_symmetry.space_group_name_H-M   'P 1'
#
loop_
_entity.id
_entity.type
_entity.pdbx_description
1 polymer ?
#
loop_
_entity_poly.entity_id
_entity_poly.type
_entity_poly.pdbx_seq_one_letter_code
_entity_poly.pdbx_strand_id
1 'polypeptide(L)'
;MTDMKPWAFELEAYIREGEPDRARKAEVWQTAIGLQAVDGLEVSEYLIDTAKEHIEGKIDSLDARRRIDGYYEQRRSRGIAEEDIEEADKVSQRIAEILGEDTFQFSPAALMAIHKRLFTGIIK
;
A
#
# COMPACT_ATOMS: atom_id res chain seq x y z
N MET A 1 -3.19 23.35 -9.72
CA MET A 1 -1.99 22.54 -9.79
C MET A 1 -1.98 21.50 -8.69
N THR A 2 -1.76 20.29 -9.04
CA THR A 2 -1.82 19.19 -8.08
C THR A 2 -0.46 19.02 -7.42
N ASP A 3 -0.43 19.11 -6.09
CA ASP A 3 0.80 18.88 -5.34
C ASP A 3 1.05 17.39 -5.24
N MET A 4 1.87 16.90 -6.16
CA MET A 4 2.24 15.50 -6.17
C MET A 4 3.31 15.23 -5.13
N LYS A 5 3.07 14.25 -4.27
CA LYS A 5 4.04 13.88 -3.23
C LYS A 5 5.28 13.25 -3.88
N PRO A 6 6.46 13.35 -3.24
CA PRO A 6 7.69 12.76 -3.78
C PRO A 6 7.56 11.27 -4.13
N TRP A 7 6.88 10.48 -3.30
CA TRP A 7 6.69 9.07 -3.57
C TRP A 7 5.92 8.82 -4.88
N ALA A 8 4.99 9.72 -5.21
CA ALA A 8 4.18 9.58 -6.42
C ALA A 8 5.05 9.72 -7.67
N PHE A 9 6.02 10.65 -7.66
CA PHE A 9 6.97 10.78 -8.77
C PHE A 9 7.87 9.56 -8.89
N GLU A 10 8.31 9.02 -7.77
CA GLU A 10 9.17 7.83 -7.77
C GLU A 10 8.43 6.60 -8.30
N LEU A 11 7.18 6.40 -7.89
CA LEU A 11 6.38 5.30 -8.39
C LEU A 11 6.04 5.49 -9.87
N GLU A 12 5.76 6.73 -10.28
CA GLU A 12 5.49 7.06 -11.67
C GLU A 12 6.68 6.71 -12.56
N ALA A 13 7.90 6.90 -12.07
CA ALA A 13 9.09 6.53 -12.82
C ALA A 13 9.15 5.02 -13.08
N TYR A 14 8.80 4.21 -12.09
CA TYR A 14 8.72 2.76 -12.28
C TYR A 14 7.66 2.38 -13.32
N ILE A 15 6.52 3.07 -13.31
CA ILE A 15 5.43 2.80 -14.25
C ILE A 15 5.86 3.10 -15.68
N ARG A 16 6.53 4.23 -15.90
CA ARG A 16 6.95 4.65 -17.24
C ARG A 16 8.17 3.91 -17.76
N GLU A 17 9.13 3.64 -16.89
CA GLU A 17 10.46 3.18 -17.31
C GLU A 17 10.78 1.76 -16.86
N GLY A 18 9.99 1.20 -15.95
CA GLY A 18 10.27 -0.12 -15.41
C GLY A 18 9.86 -1.24 -16.35
N GLU A 19 10.38 -2.42 -16.08
CA GLU A 19 9.93 -3.63 -16.74
C GLU A 19 8.46 -3.87 -16.40
N PRO A 20 7.71 -4.61 -17.25
CA PRO A 20 6.26 -4.79 -17.04
C PRO A 20 5.85 -5.22 -15.64
N ASP A 21 6.60 -6.12 -15.03
CA ASP A 21 6.28 -6.60 -13.69
C ASP A 21 6.45 -5.50 -12.63
N ARG A 22 7.55 -4.73 -12.73
CA ARG A 22 7.80 -3.63 -11.82
C ARG A 22 6.79 -2.50 -12.03
N ALA A 23 6.48 -2.21 -13.28
CA ALA A 23 5.52 -1.17 -13.63
C ALA A 23 4.15 -1.51 -13.05
N ARG A 24 3.73 -2.76 -13.16
CA ARG A 24 2.45 -3.21 -12.63
C ARG A 24 2.39 -3.08 -11.10
N LYS A 25 3.44 -3.51 -10.41
CA LYS A 25 3.51 -3.39 -8.96
C LYS A 25 3.47 -1.94 -8.52
N ALA A 26 4.22 -1.08 -9.23
CA ALA A 26 4.23 0.35 -8.91
C ALA A 26 2.84 0.97 -9.09
N GLU A 27 2.13 0.59 -10.15
CA GLU A 27 0.77 1.07 -10.40
C GLU A 27 -0.18 0.63 -9.28
N VAL A 28 -0.06 -0.62 -8.85
CA VAL A 28 -0.87 -1.16 -7.75
C VAL A 28 -0.64 -0.37 -6.46
N TRP A 29 0.63 -0.14 -6.10
CA TRP A 29 0.95 0.63 -4.91
C TRP A 29 0.50 2.08 -5.01
N GLN A 30 0.67 2.70 -6.17
CA GLN A 30 0.24 4.07 -6.39
C GLN A 30 -1.27 4.20 -6.18
N THR A 31 -2.04 3.25 -6.70
CA THR A 31 -3.48 3.21 -6.53
C THR A 31 -3.85 3.04 -5.06
N ALA A 32 -3.22 2.09 -4.38
CA ALA A 32 -3.51 1.80 -2.97
C ALA A 32 -3.25 3.02 -2.08
N ILE A 33 -2.10 3.65 -2.24
CA ILE A 33 -1.73 4.81 -1.45
C ILE A 33 -2.62 6.01 -1.79
N GLY A 34 -2.94 6.18 -3.07
CA GLY A 34 -3.81 7.26 -3.52
C GLY A 34 -5.20 7.20 -2.93
N LEU A 35 -5.73 5.99 -2.70
CA LEU A 35 -7.04 5.83 -2.07
C LEU A 35 -7.05 6.35 -0.63
N GLN A 36 -5.93 6.22 0.10
CA GLN A 36 -5.83 6.76 1.45
C GLN A 36 -5.82 8.29 1.43
N ALA A 37 -5.17 8.87 0.44
CA ALA A 37 -5.10 10.32 0.31
C ALA A 37 -6.49 10.93 0.09
N VAL A 38 -7.39 10.23 -0.59
CA VAL A 38 -8.77 10.69 -0.79
C VAL A 38 -9.48 10.88 0.56
N ASP A 39 -9.18 10.03 1.53
CA ASP A 39 -9.74 10.13 2.88
C ASP A 39 -8.92 11.04 3.80
N GLY A 40 -7.95 11.75 3.26
CA GLY A 40 -7.12 12.66 4.04
C GLY A 40 -6.05 11.96 4.88
N LEU A 41 -5.80 10.68 4.62
CA LEU A 41 -4.81 9.92 5.35
C LEU A 41 -3.48 9.89 4.60
N GLU A 42 -2.38 9.93 5.34
CA GLU A 42 -1.05 9.84 4.76
C GLU A 42 -0.34 8.60 5.24
N VAL A 43 0.37 7.94 4.33
CA VAL A 43 1.19 6.78 4.68
C VAL A 43 2.56 7.24 5.16
N SER A 44 3.24 6.35 5.90
CA SER A 44 4.58 6.64 6.40
C SER A 44 5.65 6.45 5.32
N GLU A 45 6.82 7.02 5.56
CA GLU A 45 7.97 6.76 4.69
C GLU A 45 8.39 5.29 4.74
N TYR A 46 8.19 4.65 5.90
CA TYR A 46 8.47 3.23 6.04
C TYR A 46 7.65 2.40 5.05
N LEU A 47 6.37 2.75 4.89
CA LEU A 47 5.52 2.07 3.90
C LEU A 47 6.04 2.29 2.49
N ILE A 48 6.42 3.53 2.16
CA ILE A 48 6.94 3.86 0.82
C ILE A 48 8.20 3.04 0.53
N ASP A 49 9.12 2.96 1.49
CA ASP A 49 10.33 2.17 1.32
C ASP A 49 10.03 0.69 1.16
N THR A 50 9.06 0.18 1.91
CA THR A 50 8.62 -1.21 1.80
C THR A 50 8.02 -1.48 0.43
N ALA A 51 7.20 -0.54 -0.06
CA ALA A 51 6.60 -0.64 -1.39
C ALA A 51 7.66 -0.71 -2.48
N LYS A 52 8.69 0.13 -2.38
CA LYS A 52 9.77 0.13 -3.35
C LYS A 52 10.53 -1.19 -3.37
N GLU A 53 10.79 -1.78 -2.21
CA GLU A 53 11.46 -3.08 -2.16
C GLU A 53 10.60 -4.17 -2.79
N HIS A 54 9.29 -4.11 -2.61
CA HIS A 54 8.37 -5.04 -3.23
C HIS A 54 8.35 -4.86 -4.77
N ILE A 55 8.31 -3.60 -5.21
CA ILE A 55 8.34 -3.28 -6.64
C ILE A 55 9.62 -3.81 -7.29
N GLU A 56 10.74 -3.67 -6.60
CA GLU A 56 12.04 -4.12 -7.10
C GLU A 56 12.26 -5.63 -6.98
N GLY A 57 11.30 -6.35 -6.42
CA GLY A 57 11.38 -7.79 -6.31
C GLY A 57 12.24 -8.30 -5.16
N LYS A 58 12.64 -7.44 -4.23
CA LYS A 58 13.45 -7.83 -3.09
C LYS A 58 12.66 -8.54 -2.01
N ILE A 59 11.37 -8.27 -1.94
CA ILE A 59 10.45 -8.90 -0.99
C ILE A 59 9.15 -9.21 -1.70
N ASP A 60 8.38 -10.16 -1.18
CA ASP A 60 7.04 -10.47 -1.69
C ASP A 60 5.96 -9.75 -0.85
N SER A 61 4.69 -9.94 -1.22
CA SER A 61 3.57 -9.28 -0.53
C SER A 61 3.47 -9.69 0.94
N LEU A 62 3.75 -10.94 1.25
CA LEU A 62 3.69 -11.43 2.62
C LEU A 62 4.80 -10.80 3.47
N ASP A 63 6.00 -10.67 2.89
CA ASP A 63 7.11 -9.98 3.56
C ASP A 63 6.76 -8.53 3.83
N ALA A 64 6.12 -7.86 2.87
CA ALA A 64 5.70 -6.48 3.03
C ALA A 64 4.71 -6.36 4.19
N ARG A 65 3.73 -7.26 4.26
CA ARG A 65 2.77 -7.29 5.35
C ARG A 65 3.46 -7.47 6.71
N ARG A 66 4.36 -8.44 6.79
CA ARG A 66 5.09 -8.74 8.02
C ARG A 66 5.93 -7.58 8.49
N ARG A 67 6.58 -6.87 7.57
CA ARG A 67 7.40 -5.71 7.90
C ARG A 67 6.55 -4.59 8.48
N ILE A 68 5.42 -4.32 7.88
CA ILE A 68 4.53 -3.25 8.33
C ILE A 68 3.94 -3.60 9.69
N ASP A 69 3.44 -4.83 9.86
CA ASP A 69 2.89 -5.27 11.14
C ASP A 69 3.94 -5.23 12.25
N GLY A 70 5.15 -5.71 11.97
CA GLY A 70 6.25 -5.70 12.93
C GLY A 70 6.70 -4.30 13.30
N TYR A 71 6.72 -3.39 12.32
CA TYR A 71 7.07 -2.00 12.56
C TYR A 71 6.14 -1.36 13.58
N TYR A 72 4.83 -1.52 13.42
CA TYR A 72 3.86 -0.93 14.34
C TYR A 72 3.78 -1.65 15.67
N GLU A 73 3.98 -2.96 15.69
CA GLU A 73 4.05 -3.70 16.93
C GLU A 73 5.22 -3.22 17.79
N GLN A 74 6.39 -3.00 17.18
CA GLN A 74 7.56 -2.49 17.86
C GLN A 74 7.32 -1.08 18.39
N ARG A 75 6.67 -0.22 17.60
CA ARG A 75 6.38 1.15 18.03
C ARG A 75 5.40 1.15 19.20
N ARG A 76 4.39 0.30 19.18
CA ARG A 76 3.46 0.18 20.30
C ARG A 76 4.17 -0.28 21.57
N SER A 77 5.13 -1.19 21.46
CA SER A 77 5.89 -1.65 22.63
C SER A 77 6.75 -0.55 23.23
N ARG A 78 7.04 0.51 22.47
CA ARG A 78 7.77 1.68 22.94
C ARG A 78 6.84 2.80 23.41
N GLY A 79 5.53 2.54 23.43
CA GLY A 79 4.55 3.55 23.84
C GLY A 79 4.22 4.58 22.77
N ILE A 80 4.58 4.33 21.51
CA ILE A 80 4.30 5.24 20.42
C ILE A 80 2.99 4.81 19.76
N ALA A 81 2.02 5.71 19.72
CA ALA A 81 0.73 5.45 19.07
C ALA A 81 0.54 6.42 17.91
N GLU A 82 0.43 5.89 16.71
CA GLU A 82 0.19 6.65 15.49
C GLU A 82 -0.94 5.98 14.71
N GLU A 83 -2.11 5.92 15.33
CA GLU A 83 -3.24 5.13 14.82
C GLU A 83 -3.65 5.43 13.38
N ASP A 84 -3.71 6.71 13.01
CA ASP A 84 -4.11 7.09 11.66
C ASP A 84 -3.09 6.66 10.61
N ILE A 85 -1.80 6.81 10.93
CA ILE A 85 -0.73 6.42 10.03
C ILE A 85 -0.65 4.89 9.93
N GLU A 86 -0.81 4.22 11.06
CA GLU A 86 -0.83 2.76 11.10
C GLU A 86 -1.98 2.23 10.24
N GLU A 87 -3.17 2.81 10.37
CA GLU A 87 -4.31 2.40 9.57
C GLU A 87 -4.04 2.61 8.09
N ALA A 88 -3.53 3.79 7.73
CA ALA A 88 -3.23 4.11 6.33
C ALA A 88 -2.21 3.11 5.74
N ASP A 89 -1.16 2.80 6.50
CA ASP A 89 -0.13 1.86 6.05
C ASP A 89 -0.69 0.45 5.86
N LYS A 90 -1.43 -0.04 6.85
CA LYS A 90 -1.99 -1.39 6.79
C LYS A 90 -3.04 -1.53 5.70
N VAL A 91 -3.90 -0.54 5.55
CA VAL A 91 -4.93 -0.56 4.51
C VAL A 91 -4.28 -0.50 3.12
N SER A 92 -3.28 0.37 2.95
CA SER A 92 -2.56 0.48 1.67
C SER A 92 -1.92 -0.86 1.28
N GLN A 93 -1.27 -1.52 2.23
CA GLN A 93 -0.63 -2.81 1.97
C GLN A 93 -1.68 -3.88 1.61
N ARG A 94 -2.84 -3.88 2.30
CA ARG A 94 -3.91 -4.82 1.99
C ARG A 94 -4.48 -4.59 0.60
N ILE A 95 -4.70 -3.33 0.24
CA ILE A 95 -5.19 -3.00 -1.10
C ILE A 95 -4.19 -3.46 -2.15
N ALA A 96 -2.90 -3.17 -1.94
CA ALA A 96 -1.86 -3.56 -2.88
C ALA A 96 -1.82 -5.09 -3.05
N GLU A 97 -1.97 -5.82 -1.95
CA GLU A 97 -1.99 -7.27 -1.99
C GLU A 97 -3.18 -7.80 -2.79
N ILE A 98 -4.36 -7.24 -2.58
CA ILE A 98 -5.58 -7.64 -3.28
C ILE A 98 -5.51 -7.28 -4.76
N LEU A 99 -5.08 -6.07 -5.08
CA LEU A 99 -4.94 -5.64 -6.47
C LEU A 99 -3.87 -6.42 -7.23
N GLY A 100 -2.90 -6.96 -6.51
CA GLY A 100 -1.85 -7.77 -7.10
C GLY A 100 -2.24 -9.21 -7.38
N GLU A 101 -3.42 -9.65 -6.95
CA GLU A 101 -3.88 -11.02 -7.22
C GLU A 101 -4.19 -11.19 -8.71
N ASP A 102 -3.75 -12.32 -9.27
CA ASP A 102 -3.93 -12.61 -10.69
C ASP A 102 -5.38 -12.67 -11.13
N THR A 103 -6.25 -13.04 -10.21
CA THR A 103 -7.68 -13.18 -10.48
C THR A 103 -8.47 -11.88 -10.32
N PHE A 104 -7.79 -10.82 -9.87
CA PHE A 104 -8.48 -9.55 -9.63
C PHE A 104 -8.91 -8.87 -10.93
N GLN A 105 -10.14 -8.41 -10.96
CA GLN A 105 -10.68 -7.64 -12.09
C GLN A 105 -11.30 -6.35 -11.55
N PHE A 106 -11.03 -5.25 -12.25
CA PHE A 106 -11.60 -3.95 -11.88
C PHE A 106 -13.07 -3.89 -12.33
N SER A 107 -13.96 -4.18 -11.42
CA SER A 107 -15.40 -4.09 -11.64
C SER A 107 -16.05 -3.54 -10.37
N PRO A 108 -17.28 -3.01 -10.45
CA PRO A 108 -17.99 -2.57 -9.24
C PRO A 108 -18.11 -3.66 -8.19
N ALA A 109 -18.42 -4.90 -8.62
CA ALA A 109 -18.54 -6.01 -7.70
C ALA A 109 -17.20 -6.35 -7.03
N ALA A 110 -16.10 -6.30 -7.80
CA ALA A 110 -14.78 -6.56 -7.26
C ALA A 110 -14.37 -5.48 -6.25
N LEU A 111 -14.69 -4.22 -6.54
CA LEU A 111 -14.40 -3.12 -5.62
C LEU A 111 -15.17 -3.25 -4.33
N MET A 112 -16.43 -3.68 -4.40
CA MET A 112 -17.23 -3.94 -3.20
C MET A 112 -16.64 -5.08 -2.38
N ALA A 113 -16.18 -6.13 -3.05
CA ALA A 113 -15.54 -7.26 -2.37
C ALA A 113 -14.24 -6.84 -1.68
N ILE A 114 -13.46 -5.97 -2.30
CA ILE A 114 -12.24 -5.42 -1.70
C ILE A 114 -12.58 -4.64 -0.44
N HIS A 115 -13.58 -3.79 -0.52
CA HIS A 115 -14.01 -3.00 0.63
C HIS A 115 -14.34 -3.90 1.81
N LYS A 116 -15.10 -4.96 1.56
CA LYS A 116 -15.47 -5.92 2.59
C LYS A 116 -14.25 -6.62 3.18
N ARG A 117 -13.32 -7.07 2.34
CA ARG A 117 -12.10 -7.77 2.78
C ARG A 117 -11.19 -6.86 3.61
N LEU A 118 -11.09 -5.59 3.24
CA LEU A 118 -10.26 -4.63 3.95
C LEU A 118 -10.69 -4.48 5.40
N PHE A 119 -11.97 -4.30 5.60
CA PHE A 119 -12.46 -3.97 6.94
C PHE A 119 -12.65 -5.19 7.83
N THR A 120 -12.70 -6.39 7.26
CA THR A 120 -12.83 -7.61 8.05
C THR A 120 -11.59 -7.90 8.91
N GLY A 121 -10.41 -7.56 8.44
CA GLY A 121 -9.17 -7.89 9.17
C GLY A 121 -8.49 -6.71 9.84
N ILE A 122 -8.94 -5.48 9.62
CA ILE A 122 -8.26 -4.28 10.08
C ILE A 122 -9.11 -3.52 11.09
N ILE A 123 -10.37 -3.33 10.77
CA ILE A 123 -11.32 -2.60 11.61
C ILE A 123 -12.19 -3.60 12.36
N LYS A 124 -12.15 -3.52 13.64
CA LYS A 124 -12.91 -4.41 14.51
C LYS A 124 -14.28 -3.84 14.84
#